data_2d8cbde4a58720f14cf632c98f870698
#
_entry.id   2d8cbde4a58720f14cf632c98f870698
#
_cell.length_a   1.000
_cell.length_b   1.000
_cell.length_c   1.000
_cell.angle_alpha   90.00
_cell.angle_beta   90.00
_cell.angle_gamma   90.00
#
_symmetry.space_group_name_H-M   'P 1'
#
loop_
_entity.id
_entity.type
_entity.pdbx_description
1 polymer ?
#
loop_
_entity_poly.entity_id
_entity_poly.type
_entity_poly.pdbx_seq_one_letter_code
_entity_poly.pdbx_strand_id
1 'polypeptide(L)'
;DDKLEELRKLIIESNAICLRGYASSFDIIAKYVIEHPIEHSSLKICIAGSEALHDDVRALVKKYLNCEIISQYANEECGILAQERIPTKESDNVMYFNNAGYYFEFLKMDSDEPAEFGELCRIVITDFHNHAFPIIRYDNGDVGIISKPDEFSNGYPVLQKLYGRRLDVCYTTDNIPLSPMVIGRILKHYEDISQWQFIQKSQNEYILKVIMRNEISAVDYLQSPIGILKKHLGQSAIISIEQVNDIPVLNSGKRKSVINEWKK
;
A
#
# COMPACT_ATOMS: atom_id res chain seq x y z
N ASP A 1 10.10 -23.28 -0.54
CA ASP A 1 9.46 -23.92 -1.69
C ASP A 1 8.39 -24.91 -1.28
N ASP A 2 8.57 -25.74 -0.23
CA ASP A 2 7.58 -26.75 0.18
C ASP A 2 6.20 -26.17 0.50
N LYS A 3 6.14 -25.02 1.18
CA LYS A 3 4.88 -24.34 1.51
C LYS A 3 4.17 -23.77 0.29
N LEU A 4 4.90 -23.32 -0.72
CA LEU A 4 4.31 -22.81 -1.97
C LEU A 4 3.74 -23.96 -2.79
N GLU A 5 4.42 -25.10 -2.80
CA GLU A 5 3.92 -26.32 -3.45
C GLU A 5 2.68 -26.88 -2.75
N GLU A 6 2.66 -26.86 -1.40
CA GLU A 6 1.48 -27.23 -0.64
C GLU A 6 0.29 -26.31 -0.97
N LEU A 7 0.52 -25.00 -1.01
CA LEU A 7 -0.52 -24.04 -1.38
C LEU A 7 -1.00 -24.23 -2.82
N ARG A 8 -0.07 -24.49 -3.76
CA ARG A 8 -0.41 -24.78 -5.16
C ARG A 8 -1.32 -26.00 -5.26
N LYS A 9 -1.02 -27.09 -4.54
CA LYS A 9 -1.87 -28.29 -4.47
C LYS A 9 -3.23 -27.97 -3.88
N LEU A 10 -3.29 -27.22 -2.80
CA LEU A 10 -4.56 -26.79 -2.19
C LEU A 10 -5.42 -25.98 -3.17
N ILE A 11 -4.83 -25.08 -3.97
CA ILE A 11 -5.54 -24.31 -4.99
C ILE A 11 -6.13 -25.24 -6.06
N ILE A 12 -5.41 -26.28 -6.46
CA ILE A 12 -5.86 -27.25 -7.48
C ILE A 12 -6.96 -28.17 -6.92
N GLU A 13 -6.76 -28.70 -5.72
CA GLU A 13 -7.59 -29.76 -5.14
C GLU A 13 -8.84 -29.20 -4.45
N SER A 14 -8.79 -27.96 -3.95
CA SER A 14 -9.94 -27.35 -3.30
C SER A 14 -10.90 -26.73 -4.32
N ASN A 15 -12.19 -26.71 -3.98
CA ASN A 15 -13.17 -25.94 -4.74
C ASN A 15 -13.22 -24.46 -4.31
N ALA A 16 -12.11 -23.92 -3.80
CA ALA A 16 -12.02 -22.54 -3.35
C ALA A 16 -12.21 -21.58 -4.54
N ILE A 17 -13.15 -20.66 -4.40
CA ILE A 17 -13.44 -19.64 -5.40
C ILE A 17 -12.75 -18.31 -5.09
N CYS A 18 -12.24 -18.15 -3.87
CA CYS A 18 -11.58 -16.93 -3.39
C CYS A 18 -10.31 -17.29 -2.61
N LEU A 19 -9.23 -16.58 -2.90
CA LEU A 19 -7.99 -16.62 -2.11
C LEU A 19 -7.76 -15.24 -1.49
N ARG A 20 -7.55 -15.17 -0.17
CA ARG A 20 -7.28 -13.93 0.55
C ARG A 20 -5.88 -13.95 1.16
N GLY A 21 -5.14 -12.84 1.03
CA GLY A 21 -3.78 -12.74 1.57
C GLY A 21 -3.21 -11.33 1.43
N TYR A 22 -1.91 -11.22 1.70
CA TYR A 22 -1.15 -9.99 1.49
C TYR A 22 -0.81 -9.81 0.00
N ALA A 23 -0.71 -8.57 -0.47
CA ALA A 23 -0.30 -8.29 -1.84
C ALA A 23 1.08 -8.88 -2.17
N SER A 24 2.03 -8.81 -1.23
CA SER A 24 3.35 -9.45 -1.36
C SER A 24 3.28 -10.97 -1.47
N SER A 25 2.34 -11.62 -0.78
CA SER A 25 2.15 -13.08 -0.91
C SER A 25 1.66 -13.46 -2.31
N PHE A 26 0.76 -12.66 -2.89
CA PHE A 26 0.31 -12.88 -4.27
C PHE A 26 1.42 -12.73 -5.30
N ASP A 27 2.33 -11.77 -5.11
CA ASP A 27 3.54 -11.62 -5.95
C ASP A 27 4.40 -12.90 -5.93
N ILE A 28 4.63 -13.44 -4.73
CA ILE A 28 5.42 -14.68 -4.54
C ILE A 28 4.71 -15.89 -5.18
N ILE A 29 3.41 -16.05 -4.91
CA ILE A 29 2.61 -17.16 -5.44
C ILE A 29 2.58 -17.09 -6.97
N ALA A 30 2.31 -15.93 -7.55
CA ALA A 30 2.23 -15.78 -9.00
C ALA A 30 3.57 -16.08 -9.68
N LYS A 31 4.70 -15.67 -9.08
CA LYS A 31 6.04 -16.00 -9.57
C LYS A 31 6.33 -17.50 -9.47
N TYR A 32 5.95 -18.15 -8.39
CA TYR A 32 6.11 -19.59 -8.22
C TYR A 32 5.32 -20.38 -9.29
N VAL A 33 4.10 -19.93 -9.58
CA VAL A 33 3.22 -20.58 -10.58
C VAL A 33 3.76 -20.42 -12.02
N ILE A 34 4.66 -19.48 -12.30
CA ILE A 34 5.34 -19.41 -13.61
C ILE A 34 6.12 -20.69 -13.90
N GLU A 35 6.84 -21.21 -12.90
CA GLU A 35 7.66 -22.41 -13.01
C GLU A 35 6.87 -23.70 -12.71
N HIS A 36 5.76 -23.56 -11.95
CA HIS A 36 4.91 -24.67 -11.50
C HIS A 36 3.44 -24.40 -11.86
N PRO A 37 3.04 -24.50 -13.13
CA PRO A 37 1.72 -24.10 -13.61
C PRO A 37 0.55 -24.74 -12.89
N ILE A 38 -0.54 -23.98 -12.77
CA ILE A 38 -1.84 -24.43 -12.32
C ILE A 38 -2.73 -24.56 -13.57
N GLU A 39 -2.97 -25.79 -14.02
CA GLU A 39 -3.77 -26.05 -15.23
C GLU A 39 -5.26 -25.81 -14.99
N HIS A 40 -5.74 -26.17 -13.79
CA HIS A 40 -7.14 -26.03 -13.41
C HIS A 40 -7.27 -25.52 -11.98
N SER A 41 -8.11 -24.51 -11.80
CA SER A 41 -8.46 -24.01 -10.48
C SER A 41 -9.89 -23.46 -10.50
N SER A 42 -10.58 -23.53 -9.37
CA SER A 42 -11.91 -22.94 -9.17
C SER A 42 -11.83 -21.47 -8.77
N LEU A 43 -10.63 -20.92 -8.60
CA LEU A 43 -10.42 -19.52 -8.21
C LEU A 43 -11.04 -18.57 -9.22
N LYS A 44 -11.83 -17.63 -8.71
CA LYS A 44 -12.43 -16.55 -9.49
C LYS A 44 -11.90 -15.18 -9.08
N ILE A 45 -11.47 -15.06 -7.82
CA ILE A 45 -11.04 -13.79 -7.25
C ILE A 45 -9.96 -13.99 -6.19
N CYS A 46 -8.98 -13.10 -6.19
CA CYS A 46 -8.04 -12.89 -5.09
C CYS A 46 -8.36 -11.57 -4.38
N ILE A 47 -8.22 -11.54 -3.06
CA ILE A 47 -8.42 -10.33 -2.25
C ILE A 47 -7.11 -10.02 -1.53
N ALA A 48 -6.48 -8.92 -1.90
CA ALA A 48 -5.28 -8.42 -1.25
C ALA A 48 -5.64 -7.42 -0.15
N GLY A 49 -5.17 -7.66 1.07
CA GLY A 49 -5.36 -6.75 2.21
C GLY A 49 -4.05 -6.35 2.87
N SER A 50 -4.13 -5.39 3.78
CA SER A 50 -3.05 -4.92 4.67
C SER A 50 -1.82 -4.31 3.99
N GLU A 51 -1.69 -4.46 2.70
CA GLU A 51 -0.61 -3.92 1.87
C GLU A 51 -1.19 -3.33 0.59
N ALA A 52 -0.42 -2.46 -0.04
CA ALA A 52 -0.81 -1.93 -1.33
C ALA A 52 -0.68 -2.98 -2.43
N LEU A 53 -1.72 -3.07 -3.22
CA LEU A 53 -1.75 -3.91 -4.40
C LEU A 53 -1.26 -3.12 -5.62
N HIS A 54 -0.15 -3.56 -6.21
CA HIS A 54 0.47 -2.94 -7.38
C HIS A 54 -0.01 -3.56 -8.70
N ASP A 55 0.05 -2.77 -9.78
CA ASP A 55 -0.44 -3.20 -11.10
C ASP A 55 0.37 -4.37 -11.69
N ASP A 56 1.65 -4.48 -11.38
CA ASP A 56 2.49 -5.62 -11.75
C ASP A 56 2.00 -6.93 -11.10
N VAL A 57 1.61 -6.89 -9.81
CA VAL A 57 1.03 -8.04 -9.11
C VAL A 57 -0.34 -8.39 -9.69
N ARG A 58 -1.17 -7.39 -10.03
CA ARG A 58 -2.46 -7.60 -10.71
C ARG A 58 -2.27 -8.34 -12.03
N ALA A 59 -1.32 -7.87 -12.84
CA ALA A 59 -1.01 -8.48 -14.14
C ALA A 59 -0.50 -9.93 -13.98
N LEU A 60 0.36 -10.20 -12.99
CA LEU A 60 0.87 -11.54 -12.71
C LEU A 60 -0.25 -12.49 -12.26
N VAL A 61 -1.09 -12.07 -11.32
CA VAL A 61 -2.22 -12.88 -10.82
C VAL A 61 -3.20 -13.17 -11.95
N LYS A 62 -3.59 -12.17 -12.72
CA LYS A 62 -4.49 -12.33 -13.86
C LYS A 62 -3.93 -13.32 -14.87
N LYS A 63 -2.65 -13.20 -15.20
CA LYS A 63 -1.99 -14.02 -16.21
C LYS A 63 -1.77 -15.47 -15.78
N TYR A 64 -1.33 -15.71 -14.54
CA TYR A 64 -0.84 -17.01 -14.10
C TYR A 64 -1.78 -17.76 -13.15
N LEU A 65 -2.64 -17.04 -12.40
CA LEU A 65 -3.70 -17.64 -11.60
C LEU A 65 -5.06 -17.60 -12.30
N ASN A 66 -5.15 -16.94 -13.44
CA ASN A 66 -6.36 -16.82 -14.26
C ASN A 66 -7.59 -16.32 -13.47
N CYS A 67 -7.37 -15.38 -12.54
CA CYS A 67 -8.44 -14.77 -11.75
C CYS A 67 -8.18 -13.27 -11.56
N GLU A 68 -9.24 -12.54 -11.21
CA GLU A 68 -9.11 -11.13 -10.85
C GLU A 68 -8.57 -10.99 -9.43
N ILE A 69 -7.87 -9.89 -9.16
CA ILE A 69 -7.42 -9.53 -7.82
C ILE A 69 -7.87 -8.11 -7.48
N ILE A 70 -8.44 -7.96 -6.30
CA ILE A 70 -8.92 -6.66 -5.78
C ILE A 70 -8.23 -6.33 -4.47
N SER A 71 -8.12 -5.03 -4.20
CA SER A 71 -7.59 -4.51 -2.94
C SER A 71 -8.70 -4.28 -1.92
N GLN A 72 -8.41 -4.57 -0.66
CA GLN A 72 -9.29 -4.35 0.47
C GLN A 72 -8.58 -3.51 1.54
N TYR A 73 -9.22 -2.42 1.95
CA TYR A 73 -8.79 -1.58 3.05
C TYR A 73 -9.51 -2.00 4.33
N ALA A 74 -8.74 -2.33 5.35
CA ALA A 74 -9.23 -2.77 6.64
C ALA A 74 -8.27 -2.36 7.75
N ASN A 75 -8.77 -2.23 8.98
CA ASN A 75 -7.97 -2.11 10.18
C ASN A 75 -8.47 -3.10 11.25
N GLU A 76 -7.68 -3.28 12.30
CA GLU A 76 -8.00 -4.23 13.37
C GLU A 76 -9.20 -3.75 14.22
N GLU A 77 -9.36 -2.43 14.37
CA GLU A 77 -10.37 -1.83 15.23
C GLU A 77 -11.77 -1.92 14.63
N CYS A 78 -11.89 -1.73 13.31
CA CYS A 78 -13.18 -1.62 12.63
C CYS A 78 -13.44 -2.79 11.66
N GLY A 79 -12.41 -3.52 11.22
CA GLY A 79 -12.54 -4.50 10.15
C GLY A 79 -12.51 -3.88 8.75
N ILE A 80 -13.39 -4.32 7.84
CA ILE A 80 -13.37 -3.93 6.44
C ILE A 80 -14.02 -2.56 6.25
N LEU A 81 -13.22 -1.56 5.87
CA LEU A 81 -13.63 -0.18 5.69
C LEU A 81 -13.98 0.15 4.23
N ALA A 82 -13.18 -0.34 3.29
CA ALA A 82 -13.44 -0.14 1.87
C ALA A 82 -12.85 -1.27 1.04
N GLN A 83 -13.37 -1.45 -0.17
CA GLN A 83 -12.93 -2.51 -1.08
C GLN A 83 -13.12 -2.08 -2.52
N GLU A 84 -12.20 -2.51 -3.40
CA GLU A 84 -12.40 -2.42 -4.84
C GLU A 84 -13.53 -3.36 -5.29
N ARG A 85 -14.18 -3.00 -6.39
CA ARG A 85 -15.04 -3.91 -7.13
C ARG A 85 -14.20 -4.75 -8.09
N ILE A 86 -14.77 -5.84 -8.58
CA ILE A 86 -14.17 -6.58 -9.69
C ILE A 86 -14.11 -5.64 -10.89
N PRO A 87 -12.91 -5.37 -11.45
CA PRO A 87 -12.77 -4.41 -12.52
C PRO A 87 -13.58 -4.81 -13.75
N THR A 88 -14.37 -3.90 -14.28
CA THR A 88 -15.05 -4.05 -15.57
C THR A 88 -14.28 -3.36 -16.71
N LYS A 89 -13.37 -2.43 -16.34
CA LYS A 89 -12.45 -1.70 -17.23
C LYS A 89 -11.12 -1.51 -16.50
N GLU A 90 -10.01 -1.37 -17.23
CA GLU A 90 -8.65 -1.28 -16.68
C GLU A 90 -8.37 -0.06 -15.77
N SER A 91 -9.29 0.91 -15.72
CA SER A 91 -9.12 2.17 -14.95
C SER A 91 -9.81 2.21 -13.58
N ASP A 92 -10.51 1.15 -13.16
CA ASP A 92 -11.42 1.20 -12.01
C ASP A 92 -10.78 0.68 -10.70
N ASN A 93 -9.59 1.16 -10.35
CA ASN A 93 -8.93 0.80 -9.08
C ASN A 93 -9.36 1.74 -7.92
N VAL A 94 -10.64 2.12 -7.88
CA VAL A 94 -11.21 2.88 -6.77
C VAL A 94 -11.82 1.94 -5.74
N MET A 95 -11.78 2.34 -4.46
CA MET A 95 -12.40 1.57 -3.39
C MET A 95 -13.71 2.21 -2.96
N TYR A 96 -14.69 1.37 -2.69
CA TYR A 96 -16.02 1.74 -2.22
C TYR A 96 -16.08 1.54 -0.72
N PHE A 97 -16.46 2.58 0.00
CA PHE A 97 -16.58 2.53 1.45
C PHE A 97 -17.76 1.67 1.91
N ASN A 98 -17.59 1.00 3.04
CA ASN A 98 -18.66 0.25 3.71
C ASN A 98 -19.58 1.19 4.49
N ASN A 99 -20.37 1.98 3.77
CA ASN A 99 -21.30 2.96 4.36
C ASN A 99 -22.49 2.31 5.08
N ALA A 100 -22.68 1.01 4.96
CA ALA A 100 -23.68 0.26 5.74
C ALA A 100 -23.20 0.00 7.17
N GLY A 101 -21.89 -0.10 7.38
CA GLY A 101 -21.29 -0.37 8.69
C GLY A 101 -20.77 0.88 9.39
N TYR A 102 -20.43 1.91 8.63
CA TYR A 102 -19.67 3.05 9.16
C TYR A 102 -20.16 4.37 8.58
N TYR A 103 -20.01 5.43 9.38
CA TYR A 103 -20.04 6.80 8.90
C TYR A 103 -18.60 7.29 8.72
N PHE A 104 -18.27 7.80 7.54
CA PHE A 104 -16.96 8.33 7.20
C PHE A 104 -16.98 9.85 7.11
N GLU A 105 -16.01 10.48 7.77
CA GLU A 105 -15.67 11.88 7.60
C GLU A 105 -14.31 11.98 6.92
N PHE A 106 -14.22 12.83 5.92
CA PHE A 106 -12.98 13.10 5.19
C PHE A 106 -12.56 14.53 5.51
N LEU A 107 -11.55 14.64 6.37
CA LEU A 107 -11.18 15.92 6.96
C LEU A 107 -9.83 16.38 6.42
N LYS A 108 -9.64 17.69 6.34
CA LYS A 108 -8.35 18.30 5.99
C LYS A 108 -7.25 17.80 6.93
N MET A 109 -6.01 17.90 6.47
CA MET A 109 -4.85 17.37 7.24
C MET A 109 -4.64 18.10 8.58
N ASP A 110 -4.94 19.41 8.61
CA ASP A 110 -4.59 20.28 9.73
C ASP A 110 -5.84 20.88 10.46
N SER A 111 -7.04 20.47 10.06
CA SER A 111 -8.29 20.93 10.69
C SER A 111 -9.39 19.88 10.60
N ASP A 112 -10.48 20.09 11.36
CA ASP A 112 -11.67 19.25 11.30
C ASP A 112 -12.70 19.76 10.25
N GLU A 113 -12.25 20.59 9.32
CA GLU A 113 -13.06 20.96 8.17
C GLU A 113 -13.10 19.85 7.12
N PRO A 114 -14.21 19.67 6.40
CA PRO A 114 -14.27 18.73 5.28
C PRO A 114 -13.23 19.05 4.22
N ALA A 115 -12.58 18.00 3.71
CA ALA A 115 -11.65 18.09 2.59
C ALA A 115 -12.44 18.14 1.27
N GLU A 116 -11.87 18.81 0.28
CA GLU A 116 -12.39 18.84 -1.07
C GLU A 116 -12.07 17.54 -1.84
N PHE A 117 -12.87 17.23 -2.87
CA PHE A 117 -12.56 16.13 -3.76
C PHE A 117 -11.22 16.35 -4.47
N GLY A 118 -10.35 15.34 -4.46
CA GLY A 118 -9.00 15.42 -5.00
C GLY A 118 -7.96 15.92 -3.99
N GLU A 119 -8.37 16.39 -2.83
CA GLU A 119 -7.48 16.81 -1.74
C GLU A 119 -7.06 15.60 -0.89
N LEU A 120 -5.83 15.61 -0.37
CA LEU A 120 -5.39 14.63 0.63
C LEU A 120 -6.13 14.87 1.93
N CYS A 121 -6.81 13.85 2.44
CA CYS A 121 -7.64 13.94 3.63
C CYS A 121 -7.32 12.85 4.66
N ARG A 122 -7.65 13.13 5.92
CA ARG A 122 -7.71 12.16 7.01
C ARG A 122 -9.01 11.38 6.91
N ILE A 123 -8.96 10.10 7.21
CA ILE A 123 -10.13 9.23 7.23
C ILE A 123 -10.56 9.03 8.68
N VAL A 124 -11.71 9.59 9.04
CA VAL A 124 -12.29 9.51 10.38
C VAL A 124 -13.53 8.64 10.33
N ILE A 125 -13.69 7.73 11.29
CA ILE A 125 -14.66 6.64 11.25
C ILE A 125 -15.54 6.64 12.48
N THR A 126 -16.85 6.48 12.29
CA THR A 126 -17.79 6.14 13.35
C THR A 126 -18.43 4.79 13.02
N ASP A 127 -18.32 3.81 13.92
CA ASP A 127 -18.90 2.47 13.78
C ASP A 127 -20.35 2.46 14.28
N PHE A 128 -21.27 1.97 13.45
CA PHE A 128 -22.70 1.90 13.82
C PHE A 128 -23.07 0.69 14.68
N HIS A 129 -22.21 -0.32 14.75
CA HIS A 129 -22.57 -1.63 15.28
C HIS A 129 -21.81 -2.03 16.54
N ASN A 130 -20.64 -1.43 16.80
CA ASN A 130 -19.83 -1.79 17.95
C ASN A 130 -20.30 -1.08 19.24
N HIS A 131 -21.35 -1.60 19.87
CA HIS A 131 -21.89 -1.03 21.10
C HIS A 131 -21.08 -1.38 22.36
N ALA A 132 -20.28 -2.45 22.32
CA ALA A 132 -19.45 -2.87 23.45
C ALA A 132 -18.22 -1.98 23.64
N PHE A 133 -17.67 -1.51 22.54
CA PHE A 133 -16.58 -0.53 22.51
C PHE A 133 -16.88 0.51 21.43
N PRO A 134 -17.67 1.54 21.75
CA PRO A 134 -18.11 2.53 20.76
C PRO A 134 -16.94 3.26 20.10
N ILE A 135 -16.83 3.15 18.80
CA ILE A 135 -15.87 3.87 17.98
C ILE A 135 -16.60 5.06 17.34
N ILE A 136 -16.35 6.26 17.87
CA ILE A 136 -17.00 7.50 17.45
C ILE A 136 -15.92 8.49 17.03
N ARG A 137 -15.99 8.99 15.78
CA ARG A 137 -15.04 9.93 15.19
C ARG A 137 -13.57 9.51 15.41
N TYR A 138 -13.28 8.26 15.14
CA TYR A 138 -11.95 7.68 15.27
C TYR A 138 -11.09 8.08 14.07
N ASP A 139 -10.12 8.98 14.30
CA ASP A 139 -9.03 9.25 13.33
C ASP A 139 -8.08 8.05 13.38
N ASN A 140 -8.21 7.15 12.43
CA ASN A 140 -7.42 5.93 12.39
C ASN A 140 -5.96 6.14 11.96
N GLY A 141 -5.61 7.39 11.64
CA GLY A 141 -4.27 7.80 11.20
C GLY A 141 -3.96 7.49 9.75
N ASP A 142 -4.90 6.97 8.97
CA ASP A 142 -4.73 6.74 7.54
C ASP A 142 -5.19 7.96 6.75
N VAL A 143 -4.57 8.18 5.61
CA VAL A 143 -4.88 9.29 4.71
C VAL A 143 -5.09 8.80 3.28
N GLY A 144 -5.96 9.49 2.58
CA GLY A 144 -6.32 9.14 1.21
C GLY A 144 -6.78 10.35 0.40
N ILE A 145 -7.08 10.10 -0.85
CA ILE A 145 -7.75 11.05 -1.73
C ILE A 145 -9.11 10.46 -2.07
N ILE A 146 -10.16 11.25 -1.84
CA ILE A 146 -11.51 10.89 -2.24
C ILE A 146 -11.89 11.60 -3.55
N SER A 147 -12.75 10.97 -4.31
CA SER A 147 -13.36 11.57 -5.50
C SER A 147 -14.89 11.60 -5.39
N LYS A 148 -15.51 12.32 -6.33
CA LYS A 148 -16.96 12.41 -6.42
C LYS A 148 -17.61 11.04 -6.52
N PRO A 149 -18.85 10.91 -6.04
CA PRO A 149 -19.63 9.68 -6.27
C PRO A 149 -19.69 9.29 -7.74
N ASP A 150 -19.68 8.00 -7.98
CA ASP A 150 -19.93 7.40 -9.29
C ASP A 150 -21.27 6.63 -9.30
N GLU A 151 -21.58 5.98 -10.41
CA GLU A 151 -22.82 5.20 -10.60
C GLU A 151 -22.96 4.01 -9.63
N PHE A 152 -21.87 3.56 -9.00
CA PHE A 152 -21.85 2.39 -8.12
C PHE A 152 -21.75 2.73 -6.64
N SER A 153 -21.49 3.99 -6.30
CA SER A 153 -21.22 4.41 -4.92
C SER A 153 -22.48 4.82 -4.14
N ASN A 154 -23.67 4.73 -4.74
CA ASN A 154 -24.94 5.15 -4.13
C ASN A 154 -24.93 6.58 -3.60
N GLY A 155 -24.22 7.48 -4.27
CA GLY A 155 -24.10 8.87 -3.91
C GLY A 155 -23.04 9.20 -2.85
N TYR A 156 -22.30 8.20 -2.37
CA TYR A 156 -21.19 8.40 -1.43
C TYR A 156 -19.86 8.63 -2.17
N PRO A 157 -18.92 9.40 -1.58
CA PRO A 157 -17.58 9.51 -2.11
C PRO A 157 -16.90 8.15 -2.28
N VAL A 158 -16.00 8.05 -3.26
CA VAL A 158 -15.16 6.84 -3.44
C VAL A 158 -13.71 7.16 -3.06
N LEU A 159 -12.99 6.19 -2.53
CA LEU A 159 -11.58 6.31 -2.20
C LEU A 159 -10.76 6.10 -3.49
N GLN A 160 -10.31 7.19 -4.06
CA GLN A 160 -9.51 7.18 -5.28
C GLN A 160 -8.11 6.64 -5.04
N LYS A 161 -7.52 7.00 -3.89
CA LYS A 161 -6.18 6.57 -3.53
C LYS A 161 -5.99 6.51 -2.02
N LEU A 162 -5.51 5.38 -1.53
CA LEU A 162 -5.08 5.20 -0.14
C LEU A 162 -3.56 5.39 -0.08
N TYR A 163 -3.09 6.32 0.76
CA TYR A 163 -1.67 6.57 0.96
C TYR A 163 -1.09 5.77 2.14
N GLY A 164 -1.94 5.27 3.02
CA GLY A 164 -1.56 4.63 4.27
C GLY A 164 -1.44 5.63 5.42
N ARG A 165 -0.57 5.36 6.38
CA ARG A 165 -0.45 6.17 7.60
C ARG A 165 0.02 7.60 7.32
N ARG A 166 -0.64 8.59 7.94
CA ARG A 166 -0.30 10.02 7.82
C ARG A 166 1.19 10.31 8.09
N LEU A 167 1.74 9.65 9.11
CA LEU A 167 3.15 9.80 9.50
C LEU A 167 4.15 9.16 8.52
N ASP A 168 3.68 8.40 7.57
CA ASP A 168 4.52 7.69 6.60
C ASP A 168 4.44 8.34 5.20
N VAL A 169 3.59 9.36 5.00
CA VAL A 169 3.50 10.11 3.74
C VAL A 169 4.70 11.04 3.60
N CYS A 170 5.47 10.87 2.53
CA CYS A 170 6.46 11.86 2.10
C CYS A 170 5.82 12.88 1.14
N TYR A 171 6.51 13.96 0.91
CA TYR A 171 6.10 14.97 -0.07
C TYR A 171 7.22 15.17 -1.08
N THR A 172 6.84 15.49 -2.31
CA THR A 172 7.77 15.94 -3.34
C THR A 172 8.30 17.34 -3.01
N THR A 173 9.30 17.78 -3.76
CA THR A 173 9.82 19.14 -3.65
C THR A 173 8.79 20.22 -3.99
N ASP A 174 7.74 19.85 -4.73
CA ASP A 174 6.59 20.70 -5.06
C ASP A 174 5.43 20.54 -4.07
N ASN A 175 5.70 19.93 -2.90
CA ASN A 175 4.73 19.69 -1.84
C ASN A 175 3.55 18.80 -2.22
N ILE A 176 3.72 17.91 -3.22
CA ILE A 176 2.72 16.93 -3.62
C ILE A 176 2.92 15.65 -2.77
N PRO A 177 1.84 15.08 -2.19
CA PRO A 177 1.96 13.84 -1.42
C PRO A 177 2.51 12.69 -2.27
N LEU A 178 3.51 11.98 -1.74
CA LEU A 178 4.10 10.79 -2.36
C LEU A 178 3.86 9.58 -1.47
N SER A 179 3.24 8.55 -2.03
CA SER A 179 3.02 7.30 -1.31
C SER A 179 4.36 6.62 -0.99
N PRO A 180 4.56 6.11 0.25
CA PRO A 180 5.70 5.28 0.62
C PRO A 180 5.96 4.12 -0.32
N MET A 181 4.92 3.62 -0.94
CA MET A 181 4.97 2.50 -1.89
C MET A 181 5.77 2.77 -3.15
N VAL A 182 5.84 4.03 -3.60
CA VAL A 182 6.66 4.41 -4.76
C VAL A 182 8.13 4.15 -4.45
N ILE A 183 8.57 4.52 -3.24
CA ILE A 183 9.95 4.32 -2.77
C ILE A 183 10.24 2.82 -2.67
N GLY A 184 9.35 2.05 -2.03
CA GLY A 184 9.49 0.61 -1.89
C GLY A 184 9.55 -0.12 -3.23
N ARG A 185 8.73 0.28 -4.21
CA ARG A 185 8.75 -0.30 -5.57
C ARG A 185 10.10 -0.08 -6.25
N ILE A 186 10.67 1.11 -6.15
CA ILE A 186 11.96 1.42 -6.75
C ILE A 186 13.05 0.56 -6.11
N LEU A 187 13.10 0.51 -4.78
CA LEU A 187 14.16 -0.17 -4.04
C LEU A 187 14.05 -1.71 -4.08
N LYS A 188 12.86 -2.26 -4.30
CA LYS A 188 12.61 -3.71 -4.40
C LYS A 188 13.43 -4.39 -5.52
N HIS A 189 13.77 -3.67 -6.56
CA HIS A 189 14.55 -4.20 -7.69
C HIS A 189 16.05 -4.30 -7.43
N TYR A 190 16.52 -3.86 -6.25
CA TYR A 190 17.93 -3.84 -5.87
C TYR A 190 18.18 -4.90 -4.81
N GLU A 191 18.55 -6.11 -5.25
CA GLU A 191 18.62 -7.33 -4.41
C GLU A 191 19.66 -7.26 -3.30
N ASP A 192 20.73 -6.45 -3.46
CA ASP A 192 21.74 -6.28 -2.43
C ASP A 192 21.30 -5.39 -1.26
N ILE A 193 20.14 -4.74 -1.36
CA ILE A 193 19.53 -4.04 -0.23
C ILE A 193 18.80 -5.07 0.65
N SER A 194 19.31 -5.30 1.86
CA SER A 194 18.64 -6.13 2.85
C SER A 194 17.47 -5.42 3.52
N GLN A 195 17.70 -4.16 3.90
CA GLN A 195 16.71 -3.30 4.54
C GLN A 195 16.94 -1.85 4.12
N TRP A 196 15.86 -1.07 4.19
CA TRP A 196 15.94 0.36 3.89
C TRP A 196 14.97 1.16 4.76
N GLN A 197 15.29 2.44 4.96
CA GLN A 197 14.42 3.44 5.56
C GLN A 197 14.64 4.78 4.87
N PHE A 198 13.55 5.41 4.46
CA PHE A 198 13.56 6.70 3.79
C PHE A 198 13.00 7.77 4.72
N ILE A 199 13.75 8.83 4.95
CA ILE A 199 13.42 9.89 5.92
C ILE A 199 13.37 11.22 5.20
N GLN A 200 12.24 11.92 5.26
CA GLN A 200 12.13 13.30 4.81
C GLN A 200 12.48 14.25 5.96
N LYS A 201 13.52 15.05 5.80
CA LYS A 201 14.01 16.02 6.80
C LYS A 201 13.43 17.41 6.62
N SER A 202 13.30 17.84 5.37
CA SER A 202 12.72 19.13 4.96
C SER A 202 12.01 18.99 3.63
N GLN A 203 11.55 20.10 3.04
CA GLN A 203 10.88 20.07 1.73
C GLN A 203 11.73 19.41 0.64
N ASN A 204 13.05 19.62 0.65
CA ASN A 204 13.94 19.15 -0.40
C ASN A 204 14.98 18.13 0.06
N GLU A 205 15.08 17.88 1.37
CA GLU A 205 16.14 17.03 1.95
C GLU A 205 15.57 15.70 2.41
N TYR A 206 16.20 14.62 1.94
CA TYR A 206 15.84 13.25 2.22
C TYR A 206 17.08 12.43 2.59
N ILE A 207 16.88 11.43 3.43
CA ILE A 207 17.91 10.46 3.79
C ILE A 207 17.42 9.08 3.41
N LEU A 208 18.22 8.33 2.66
CA LEU A 208 18.01 6.91 2.41
C LEU A 208 19.00 6.11 3.24
N LYS A 209 18.52 5.51 4.34
CA LYS A 209 19.28 4.54 5.13
C LYS A 209 19.14 3.17 4.52
N VAL A 210 20.25 2.44 4.38
CA VAL A 210 20.24 1.07 3.82
C VAL A 210 21.15 0.15 4.61
N ILE A 211 20.73 -1.10 4.72
CA ILE A 211 21.58 -2.22 5.14
C ILE A 211 21.87 -3.03 3.88
N MET A 212 23.13 -3.14 3.53
CA MET A 212 23.55 -3.93 2.37
C MET A 212 23.77 -5.39 2.76
N ARG A 213 23.47 -6.32 1.85
CA ARG A 213 23.70 -7.78 2.06
C ARG A 213 25.15 -8.15 1.91
N ASN A 214 25.85 -7.46 1.01
CA ASN A 214 27.24 -7.69 0.66
C ASN A 214 28.09 -6.47 1.03
N GLU A 215 29.42 -6.65 1.07
CA GLU A 215 30.38 -5.56 1.30
C GLU A 215 30.51 -4.64 0.07
N ILE A 216 29.38 -4.09 -0.39
CA ILE A 216 29.28 -3.16 -1.53
C ILE A 216 29.05 -1.77 -0.97
N SER A 217 29.71 -0.77 -1.54
CA SER A 217 29.43 0.63 -1.24
C SER A 217 27.99 0.98 -1.64
N ALA A 218 27.17 1.33 -0.66
CA ALA A 218 25.80 1.78 -0.93
C ALA A 218 25.76 3.01 -1.83
N VAL A 219 26.71 3.93 -1.72
CA VAL A 219 26.78 5.15 -2.51
C VAL A 219 26.95 4.85 -3.99
N ASP A 220 27.84 3.92 -4.34
CA ASP A 220 28.07 3.53 -5.73
C ASP A 220 26.91 2.71 -6.31
N TYR A 221 26.39 1.77 -5.51
CA TYR A 221 25.30 0.88 -5.91
C TYR A 221 23.97 1.63 -6.13
N LEU A 222 23.70 2.67 -5.36
CA LEU A 222 22.41 3.36 -5.35
C LEU A 222 22.35 4.59 -6.29
N GLN A 223 23.32 4.83 -7.16
CA GLN A 223 23.26 5.94 -8.13
C GLN A 223 22.03 5.85 -9.03
N SER A 224 21.74 4.65 -9.55
CA SER A 224 20.58 4.43 -10.44
C SER A 224 19.24 4.63 -9.71
N PRO A 225 18.95 3.98 -8.56
CA PRO A 225 17.70 4.20 -7.84
C PRO A 225 17.53 5.64 -7.33
N ILE A 226 18.61 6.33 -6.95
CA ILE A 226 18.56 7.75 -6.59
C ILE A 226 18.10 8.60 -7.78
N GLY A 227 18.59 8.33 -8.99
CA GLY A 227 18.12 9.00 -10.20
C GLY A 227 16.62 8.78 -10.46
N ILE A 228 16.11 7.58 -10.20
CA ILE A 228 14.67 7.27 -10.34
C ILE A 228 13.87 7.97 -9.22
N LEU A 229 14.33 7.93 -7.99
CA LEU A 229 13.69 8.63 -6.86
C LEU A 229 13.57 10.13 -7.12
N LYS A 230 14.62 10.79 -7.65
CA LYS A 230 14.58 12.20 -8.01
C LYS A 230 13.54 12.54 -9.09
N LYS A 231 13.26 11.63 -10.03
CA LYS A 231 12.18 11.83 -11.01
C LYS A 231 10.80 11.87 -10.35
N HIS A 232 10.60 11.15 -9.27
CA HIS A 232 9.34 11.13 -8.52
C HIS A 232 9.26 12.24 -7.46
N LEU A 233 10.37 12.56 -6.81
CA LEU A 233 10.42 13.57 -5.74
C LEU A 233 10.54 15.00 -6.27
N GLY A 234 11.10 15.17 -7.46
CA GLY A 234 11.47 16.46 -8.06
C GLY A 234 12.98 16.60 -8.21
N GLN A 235 13.42 17.33 -9.23
CA GLN A 235 14.84 17.46 -9.59
C GLN A 235 15.67 18.19 -8.53
N SER A 236 15.05 19.03 -7.71
CA SER A 236 15.69 19.74 -6.60
C SER A 236 15.83 18.88 -5.32
N ALA A 237 15.39 17.61 -5.35
CA ALA A 237 15.54 16.71 -4.20
C ALA A 237 17.01 16.40 -3.92
N ILE A 238 17.41 16.61 -2.67
CA ILE A 238 18.74 16.28 -2.13
C ILE A 238 18.58 14.99 -1.33
N ILE A 239 19.10 13.87 -1.85
CA ILE A 239 19.00 12.57 -1.21
C ILE A 239 20.38 12.15 -0.73
N SER A 240 20.54 12.07 0.59
CA SER A 240 21.77 11.55 1.22
C SER A 240 21.62 10.04 1.46
N ILE A 241 22.69 9.28 1.22
CA ILE A 241 22.72 7.82 1.45
C ILE A 241 23.49 7.56 2.73
N GLU A 242 22.90 6.82 3.65
CA GLU A 242 23.55 6.36 4.88
C GLU A 242 23.54 4.81 4.88
N GLN A 243 24.71 4.20 4.74
CA GLN A 243 24.88 2.78 4.99
C GLN A 243 24.98 2.54 6.49
N VAL A 244 24.07 1.74 7.03
CA VAL A 244 23.94 1.48 8.47
C VAL A 244 23.93 -0.03 8.75
N ASN A 245 24.27 -0.40 9.99
CA ASN A 245 24.26 -1.79 10.42
C ASN A 245 22.92 -2.23 11.01
N ASP A 246 22.08 -1.29 11.41
CA ASP A 246 20.75 -1.58 11.95
C ASP A 246 19.75 -0.47 11.62
N ILE A 247 18.50 -0.87 11.40
CA ILE A 247 17.34 0.00 11.29
C ILE A 247 16.38 -0.43 12.40
N PRO A 248 16.14 0.44 13.40
CA PRO A 248 15.39 0.05 14.59
C PRO A 248 13.95 -0.34 14.27
N VAL A 249 13.45 -1.34 15.01
CA VAL A 249 12.05 -1.75 15.02
C VAL A 249 11.28 -0.96 16.06
N LEU A 250 10.01 -0.70 15.77
CA LEU A 250 9.07 -0.16 16.75
C LEU A 250 8.80 -1.21 17.84
N ASN A 251 8.26 -0.77 18.99
CA ASN A 251 7.83 -1.67 20.09
C ASN A 251 6.81 -2.73 19.63
N SER A 252 6.08 -2.45 18.55
CA SER A 252 5.15 -3.39 17.91
C SER A 252 5.82 -4.47 17.04
N GLY A 253 7.16 -4.49 16.94
CA GLY A 253 7.91 -5.38 16.04
C GLY A 253 7.90 -4.94 14.58
N LYS A 254 7.16 -3.89 14.20
CA LYS A 254 7.11 -3.35 12.83
C LYS A 254 8.27 -2.38 12.59
N ARG A 255 8.81 -2.37 11.37
CA ARG A 255 9.77 -1.36 10.91
C ARG A 255 9.05 -0.28 10.10
N LYS A 256 9.35 0.98 10.41
CA LYS A 256 8.93 2.09 9.57
C LYS A 256 9.88 2.21 8.39
N SER A 257 9.41 1.91 7.21
CA SER A 257 10.19 2.09 5.98
C SER A 257 10.28 3.55 5.53
N VAL A 258 9.29 4.36 5.89
CA VAL A 258 9.26 5.79 5.56
C VAL A 258 8.94 6.60 6.80
N ILE A 259 9.63 7.70 6.98
CA ILE A 259 9.45 8.65 8.11
C ILE A 259 9.41 10.06 7.54
N ASN A 260 8.36 10.80 7.88
CA ASN A 260 8.31 12.23 7.62
C ASN A 260 8.64 12.99 8.92
N GLU A 261 9.76 13.68 8.93
CA GLU A 261 10.16 14.55 10.05
C GLU A 261 9.89 16.03 9.75
N TRP A 262 9.60 16.37 8.51
CA TRP A 262 9.33 17.74 8.08
C TRP A 262 7.92 18.20 8.46
N LYS A 263 6.91 17.37 8.23
CA LYS A 263 5.50 17.66 8.57
C LYS A 263 5.05 16.65 9.64
N LYS A 264 5.34 16.96 10.88
CA LYS A 264 4.87 16.18 12.05
C LYS A 264 3.55 16.70 12.55
#